data_b8f5dc2ec0d09021b9faef1bcdf0113a
#
_entry.id   b8f5dc2ec0d09021b9faef1bcdf0113a
#
_cell.length_a   1.000
_cell.length_b   1.000
_cell.length_c   1.000
_cell.angle_alpha   90.00
_cell.angle_beta   90.00
_cell.angle_gamma   90.00
#
_symmetry.space_group_name_H-M   'P 1'
#
loop_
_entity.id
_entity.type
_entity.pdbx_description
1 polymer ?
#
loop_
_entity_poly.entity_id
_entity_poly.type
_entity_poly.pdbx_seq_one_letter_code
_entity_poly.pdbx_strand_id
1 'polypeptide(L)'
;MDKQFIQSALEKHGPLEISLGTRMGLTMRVRMDTWLWAARFFKTRSLAARACELGRIASNGQQAKPAREVRVGDLLQVKNDSGDFQIEVLALNEMRGPAAAAQMLYRETETSRELRLKLAEERKAMPHFEALRDGKPSKRDRRKIDRFRGRV
;
A
#
# COMPACT_ATOMS: atom_id res chain seq x y z
N MET A 1 16.84 28.14 1.44
CA MET A 1 16.93 26.98 0.56
C MET A 1 16.94 27.45 -0.87
N ASP A 2 18.05 27.21 -1.50
CA ASP A 2 18.28 27.74 -2.84
C ASP A 2 17.43 27.04 -3.88
N LYS A 3 16.55 27.80 -4.50
CA LYS A 3 15.77 27.34 -5.67
C LYS A 3 16.69 26.81 -6.78
N GLN A 4 17.94 27.26 -6.83
CA GLN A 4 18.94 26.79 -7.78
C GLN A 4 19.37 25.33 -7.54
N PHE A 5 19.38 24.85 -6.32
CA PHE A 5 19.73 23.46 -6.00
C PHE A 5 18.66 22.49 -6.47
N ILE A 6 17.40 22.83 -6.29
CA ILE A 6 16.26 22.06 -6.76
C ILE A 6 16.20 22.04 -8.29
N GLN A 7 16.49 23.16 -8.92
CA GLN A 7 16.51 23.28 -10.38
C GLN A 7 17.65 22.49 -11.01
N SER A 8 18.82 22.48 -10.39
CA SER A 8 19.97 21.70 -10.83
C SER A 8 19.74 20.18 -10.69
N ALA A 9 19.03 19.75 -9.65
CA ALA A 9 18.66 18.35 -9.49
C ALA A 9 17.60 17.90 -10.50
N LEU A 10 16.65 18.76 -10.83
CA LEU A 10 15.65 18.53 -11.87
C LEU A 10 16.26 18.48 -13.28
N GLU A 11 17.24 19.30 -13.56
CA GLU A 11 17.95 19.29 -14.84
C GLU A 11 18.80 18.04 -15.07
N LYS A 12 19.34 17.47 -13.99
CA LYS A 12 20.16 16.25 -14.09
C LYS A 12 19.34 14.95 -14.22
N HIS A 13 18.11 14.94 -13.72
CA HIS A 13 17.29 13.71 -13.64
C HIS A 13 15.97 13.82 -14.40
N GLY A 14 15.56 15.03 -14.79
CA GLY A 14 14.27 15.27 -15.42
C GLY A 14 13.99 14.53 -16.74
N PRO A 15 14.93 14.48 -17.69
CA PRO A 15 14.67 13.81 -18.97
C PRO A 15 14.56 12.29 -18.89
N LEU A 16 15.18 11.66 -17.91
CA LEU A 16 15.17 10.22 -17.74
C LEU A 16 13.89 9.67 -17.13
N GLU A 17 13.27 10.44 -16.26
CA GLU A 17 12.01 10.06 -15.62
C GLU A 17 10.82 10.18 -16.57
N ILE A 18 10.86 11.15 -17.43
CA ILE A 18 9.83 11.37 -18.44
C ILE A 18 9.86 10.29 -19.53
N SER A 19 11.02 9.75 -19.82
CA SER A 19 11.16 8.72 -20.86
C SER A 19 10.60 7.36 -20.46
N LEU A 20 10.47 7.09 -19.17
CA LEU A 20 9.87 5.86 -18.66
C LEU A 20 8.35 5.81 -18.75
N GLY A 21 7.71 7.00 -18.84
CA GLY A 21 6.26 7.09 -18.97
C GLY A 21 5.76 7.47 -20.36
N THR A 22 6.66 7.84 -21.25
CA THR A 22 6.27 8.40 -22.55
C THR A 22 7.00 7.67 -23.67
N ARG A 23 6.41 6.61 -24.17
CA ARG A 23 6.81 6.06 -25.45
C ARG A 23 6.03 6.80 -26.54
N MET A 24 6.72 7.54 -27.41
CA MET A 24 6.19 8.15 -28.62
C MET A 24 4.97 9.08 -28.43
N GLY A 25 4.96 9.91 -27.38
CA GLY A 25 3.84 10.81 -27.11
C GLY A 25 2.56 10.15 -26.63
N LEU A 26 2.59 8.84 -26.37
CA LEU A 26 1.50 8.10 -25.73
C LEU A 26 1.68 8.14 -24.23
N THR A 27 0.74 8.76 -23.55
CA THR A 27 0.67 8.74 -22.08
C THR A 27 0.37 7.30 -21.64
N MET A 28 1.23 6.73 -20.80
CA MET A 28 0.99 5.40 -20.25
C MET A 28 -0.27 5.44 -19.38
N ARG A 29 -1.20 4.55 -19.70
CA ARG A 29 -2.45 4.41 -18.94
C ARG A 29 -2.37 3.15 -18.10
N VAL A 30 -2.34 3.33 -16.79
CA VAL A 30 -2.27 2.22 -15.84
C VAL A 30 -3.54 2.20 -15.01
N ARG A 31 -4.16 1.04 -14.92
CA ARG A 31 -5.34 0.83 -14.07
C ARG A 31 -4.93 0.85 -12.60
N MET A 32 -5.84 1.28 -11.76
CA MET A 32 -5.64 1.35 -10.30
C MET A 32 -5.23 0.00 -9.71
N ASP A 33 -5.91 -1.08 -10.04
CA ASP A 33 -5.60 -2.44 -9.58
C ASP A 33 -4.20 -2.89 -10.01
N THR A 34 -3.81 -2.60 -11.23
CA THR A 34 -2.48 -2.94 -11.77
C THR A 34 -1.38 -2.11 -11.10
N TRP A 35 -1.61 -0.83 -10.93
CA TRP A 35 -0.64 0.06 -10.28
C TRP A 35 -0.41 -0.30 -8.82
N LEU A 36 -1.48 -0.58 -8.06
CA LEU A 36 -1.39 -0.98 -6.65
C LEU A 36 -0.62 -2.30 -6.48
N TRP A 37 -0.81 -3.22 -7.40
CA TRP A 37 -0.05 -4.46 -7.43
C TRP A 37 1.42 -4.21 -7.79
N ALA A 38 1.70 -3.39 -8.80
CA ALA A 38 3.06 -3.01 -9.21
C ALA A 38 3.80 -2.28 -8.09
N ALA A 39 3.12 -1.40 -7.35
CA ALA A 39 3.67 -0.66 -6.22
C ALA A 39 3.79 -1.51 -4.93
N ARG A 40 3.44 -2.78 -4.98
CA ARG A 40 3.52 -3.76 -3.89
C ARG A 40 2.63 -3.47 -2.67
N PHE A 41 1.57 -2.73 -2.81
CA PHE A 41 0.57 -2.57 -1.76
C PHE A 41 -0.26 -3.84 -1.55
N PHE A 42 -0.45 -4.62 -2.60
CA PHE A 42 -1.17 -5.89 -2.58
C PHE A 42 -0.35 -7.00 -3.21
N LYS A 43 -0.52 -8.19 -2.68
CA LYS A 43 0.22 -9.37 -3.12
C LYS A 43 -0.19 -9.81 -4.52
N THR A 44 -1.45 -9.66 -4.86
CA THR A 44 -2.01 -10.00 -6.17
C THR A 44 -2.85 -8.85 -6.72
N ARG A 45 -3.00 -8.82 -8.03
CA ARG A 45 -3.84 -7.87 -8.74
C ARG A 45 -5.32 -8.02 -8.37
N SER A 46 -5.77 -9.26 -8.15
CA SER A 46 -7.13 -9.57 -7.69
C SER A 46 -7.43 -8.98 -6.32
N LEU A 47 -6.48 -9.05 -5.39
CA LEU A 47 -6.62 -8.43 -4.07
C LEU A 47 -6.70 -6.91 -4.16
N ALA A 48 -5.91 -6.30 -5.04
CA ALA A 48 -5.98 -4.87 -5.31
C ALA A 48 -7.35 -4.45 -5.87
N ALA A 49 -7.87 -5.17 -6.84
CA ALA A 49 -9.19 -4.93 -7.42
C ALA A 49 -10.30 -5.05 -6.36
N ARG A 50 -10.24 -6.09 -5.52
CA ARG A 50 -11.18 -6.28 -4.43
C ARG A 50 -11.13 -5.17 -3.39
N ALA A 51 -9.94 -4.69 -3.06
CA ALA A 51 -9.78 -3.56 -2.14
C ALA A 51 -10.43 -2.28 -2.70
N CYS A 52 -10.30 -2.03 -4.00
CA CYS A 52 -11.00 -0.93 -4.67
C CYS A 52 -12.52 -1.08 -4.58
N GLU A 53 -13.05 -2.26 -4.84
CA GLU A 53 -14.49 -2.55 -4.75
C GLU A 53 -15.04 -2.39 -3.32
N LEU A 54 -14.25 -2.74 -2.31
CA LEU A 54 -14.60 -2.59 -0.90
C LEU A 54 -14.47 -1.15 -0.37
N GLY A 55 -14.07 -0.20 -1.19
CA GLY A 55 -13.89 1.19 -0.80
C GLY A 55 -12.65 1.47 0.04
N ARG A 56 -11.67 0.57 0.03
CA ARG A 56 -10.39 0.74 0.74
C ARG A 56 -9.40 1.63 0.02
N ILE A 57 -9.65 1.93 -1.23
CA ILE A 57 -8.81 2.78 -2.06
C ILE A 57 -9.58 4.02 -2.46
N ALA A 58 -9.03 5.17 -2.14
CA ALA A 58 -9.56 6.46 -2.56
C ALA A 58 -8.51 7.23 -3.36
N SER A 59 -8.94 7.93 -4.37
CA SER A 59 -8.10 8.81 -5.18
C SER A 59 -8.67 10.22 -5.13
N ASN A 60 -7.86 11.18 -4.71
CA ASN A 60 -8.25 12.58 -4.57
C ASN A 60 -9.54 12.78 -3.74
N GLY A 61 -9.70 11.99 -2.67
CA GLY A 61 -10.85 12.04 -1.77
C GLY A 61 -12.09 11.27 -2.24
N GLN A 62 -12.04 10.61 -3.39
CA GLN A 62 -13.13 9.81 -3.93
C GLN A 62 -12.76 8.34 -4.01
N GLN A 63 -13.73 7.47 -3.74
CA GLN A 63 -13.53 6.04 -3.91
C GLN A 63 -13.07 5.71 -5.33
N ALA A 64 -11.96 4.99 -5.43
CA ALA A 64 -11.39 4.59 -6.71
C ALA A 64 -11.94 3.21 -7.13
N LYS A 65 -12.40 3.12 -8.37
CA LYS A 65 -12.74 1.84 -8.99
C LYS A 65 -11.49 1.12 -9.49
N PRO A 66 -11.49 -0.23 -9.57
CA PRO A 66 -10.32 -0.98 -10.06
C PRO A 66 -9.87 -0.57 -11.46
N ALA A 67 -10.81 -0.25 -12.33
CA ALA A 67 -10.57 0.15 -13.71
C ALA A 67 -10.16 1.62 -13.89
N ARG A 68 -10.19 2.42 -12.82
CA ARG A 68 -9.78 3.83 -12.88
C ARG A 68 -8.32 3.95 -13.29
N GLU A 69 -8.03 4.86 -14.18
CA GLU A 69 -6.65 5.18 -14.57
C GLU A 69 -5.95 5.99 -13.48
N VAL A 70 -4.74 5.59 -13.15
CA VAL A 70 -3.85 6.30 -12.23
C VAL A 70 -3.05 7.33 -13.02
N ARG A 71 -2.90 8.52 -12.47
CA ARG A 71 -2.10 9.60 -13.04
C ARG A 71 -1.01 10.02 -12.07
N VAL A 72 0.11 10.46 -12.59
CA VAL A 72 1.18 11.07 -11.78
C VAL A 72 0.63 12.32 -11.08
N GLY A 73 0.92 12.44 -9.78
CA GLY A 73 0.41 13.51 -8.94
C GLY A 73 -0.90 13.21 -8.22
N ASP A 74 -1.53 12.07 -8.49
CA ASP A 74 -2.73 11.64 -7.75
C ASP A 74 -2.40 11.36 -6.29
N LEU A 75 -3.25 11.84 -5.38
CA LEU A 75 -3.20 11.49 -3.96
C LEU A 75 -4.09 10.28 -3.71
N LEU A 76 -3.46 9.19 -3.31
CA LEU A 76 -4.14 7.93 -3.05
C LEU A 76 -4.19 7.66 -1.54
N GLN A 77 -5.33 7.24 -1.06
CA GLN A 77 -5.48 6.63 0.26
C GLN A 77 -5.62 5.13 0.07
N VAL A 78 -4.71 4.38 0.67
CA VAL A 78 -4.67 2.92 0.58
C VAL A 78 -4.82 2.34 1.97
N LYS A 79 -5.88 1.56 2.18
CA LYS A 79 -6.10 0.80 3.40
C LYS A 79 -5.82 -0.66 3.14
N ASN A 80 -4.80 -1.19 3.78
CA ASN A 80 -4.44 -2.59 3.71
C ASN A 80 -4.18 -3.18 5.11
N ASP A 81 -3.78 -4.44 5.15
CA ASP A 81 -3.51 -5.13 6.42
C ASP A 81 -2.35 -4.51 7.22
N SER A 82 -1.47 -3.78 6.57
CA SER A 82 -0.36 -3.06 7.21
C SER A 82 -0.75 -1.71 7.80
N GLY A 83 -1.91 -1.17 7.45
CA GLY A 83 -2.43 0.11 7.92
C GLY A 83 -2.96 1.01 6.81
N ASP A 84 -3.17 2.26 7.18
CA ASP A 84 -3.66 3.29 6.28
C ASP A 84 -2.47 4.12 5.76
N PHE A 85 -2.35 4.20 4.45
CA PHE A 85 -1.31 4.98 3.78
C PHE A 85 -1.95 6.08 2.95
N GLN A 86 -1.39 7.27 3.05
CA GLN A 86 -1.69 8.35 2.13
C GLN A 86 -0.44 8.64 1.31
N ILE A 87 -0.54 8.45 0.01
CA ILE A 87 0.60 8.50 -0.90
C ILE A 87 0.32 9.42 -2.09
N GLU A 88 1.40 9.94 -2.65
CA GLU A 88 1.40 10.65 -3.92
C GLU A 88 2.02 9.77 -5.00
N VAL A 89 1.36 9.68 -6.15
CA VAL A 89 1.86 8.92 -7.30
C VAL A 89 2.98 9.70 -7.98
N LEU A 90 4.18 9.12 -8.03
CA LEU A 90 5.34 9.72 -8.67
C LEU A 90 5.59 9.19 -10.08
N ALA A 91 5.32 7.90 -10.29
CA ALA A 91 5.54 7.24 -11.56
C ALA A 91 4.49 6.15 -11.80
N LEU A 92 4.32 5.77 -13.07
CA LEU A 92 3.41 4.72 -13.48
C LEU A 92 4.20 3.50 -13.96
N ASN A 93 3.74 2.31 -13.57
CA ASN A 93 4.29 1.05 -14.03
C ASN A 93 3.19 -0.02 -14.04
N GLU A 94 3.16 -0.83 -15.07
CA GLU A 94 2.25 -1.98 -15.18
C GLU A 94 2.85 -3.28 -14.68
N MET A 95 4.15 -3.31 -14.50
CA MET A 95 4.87 -4.52 -14.10
C MET A 95 5.35 -4.43 -12.65
N ARG A 96 5.22 -5.54 -11.95
CA ARG A 96 5.72 -5.66 -10.59
C ARG A 96 7.22 -5.92 -10.62
N GLY A 97 7.97 -4.93 -10.16
CA GLY A 97 9.42 -5.01 -10.00
C GLY A 97 9.85 -5.36 -8.57
N PRO A 98 11.15 -5.28 -8.30
CA PRO A 98 11.69 -5.41 -6.94
C PRO A 98 11.18 -4.30 -6.02
N ALA A 99 11.29 -4.48 -4.70
CA ALA A 99 10.79 -3.53 -3.72
C ALA A 99 11.36 -2.11 -3.89
N ALA A 100 12.63 -2.01 -4.26
CA ALA A 100 13.27 -0.72 -4.50
C ALA A 100 12.62 0.04 -5.68
N ALA A 101 12.29 -0.65 -6.76
CA ALA A 101 11.58 -0.06 -7.91
C ALA A 101 10.15 0.35 -7.54
N ALA A 102 9.47 -0.44 -6.72
CA ALA A 102 8.13 -0.12 -6.25
C ALA A 102 8.10 1.15 -5.39
N GLN A 103 9.11 1.37 -4.57
CA GLN A 103 9.22 2.57 -3.74
C GLN A 103 9.43 3.86 -4.56
N MET A 104 9.92 3.76 -5.77
CA MET A 104 10.07 4.88 -6.69
C MET A 104 8.76 5.30 -7.36
N LEU A 105 7.73 4.45 -7.31
CA LEU A 105 6.43 4.72 -7.93
C LEU A 105 5.58 5.69 -7.11
N TYR A 106 5.85 5.82 -5.83
CA TYR A 106 5.08 6.65 -4.92
C TYR A 106 5.93 7.26 -3.80
N ARG A 107 5.36 8.28 -3.18
CA ARG A 107 5.90 8.87 -1.96
C ARG A 107 4.81 8.95 -0.90
N GLU A 108 5.06 8.39 0.26
CA GLU A 108 4.17 8.52 1.40
C GLU A 108 4.20 9.96 1.94
N THR A 109 3.05 10.53 2.23
CA THR A 109 2.98 11.85 2.85
C THR A 109 3.52 11.82 4.28
N GLU A 110 4.12 12.90 4.74
CA GLU A 110 4.66 13.00 6.10
C GLU A 110 3.58 12.80 7.16
N THR A 111 2.40 13.38 6.94
CA THR A 111 1.24 13.22 7.83
C THR A 111 0.82 11.76 7.98
N SER A 112 0.79 11.01 6.90
CA SER A 112 0.48 9.57 6.92
C SER A 112 1.54 8.79 7.67
N ARG A 113 2.81 9.09 7.43
CA ARG A 113 3.93 8.45 8.10
C ARG A 113 3.92 8.72 9.61
N GLU A 114 3.68 9.95 10.03
CA GLU A 114 3.57 10.33 11.44
C GLU A 114 2.42 9.61 12.14
N LEU A 115 1.24 9.59 11.52
CA LEU A 115 0.08 8.88 12.05
C LEU A 115 0.35 7.38 12.20
N ARG A 116 0.99 6.78 11.21
CA ARG A 116 1.34 5.36 11.24
C ARG A 116 2.34 5.03 12.35
N LEU A 117 3.35 5.86 12.54
CA LEU A 117 4.33 5.73 13.62
C LEU A 117 3.66 5.89 14.99
N LYS A 118 2.81 6.88 15.15
CA LYS A 118 2.05 7.14 16.38
C LYS A 118 1.16 5.96 16.74
N LEU A 119 0.43 5.42 15.79
CA LEU A 119 -0.40 4.22 15.98
C LEU A 119 0.43 2.98 16.33
N ALA A 120 1.61 2.84 15.75
CA ALA A 120 2.53 1.75 16.06
C ALA A 120 3.07 1.86 17.50
N GLU A 121 3.37 3.06 17.96
CA GLU A 121 3.77 3.33 19.35
C GLU A 121 2.64 3.04 20.34
N GLU A 122 1.42 3.47 20.02
CA GLU A 122 0.23 3.19 20.83
C GLU A 122 -0.03 1.67 20.95
N ARG A 123 0.14 0.93 19.86
CA ARG A 123 0.02 -0.55 19.89
C ARG A 123 1.10 -1.21 20.75
N LYS A 124 2.32 -0.68 20.76
CA LYS A 124 3.39 -1.19 21.63
C LYS A 124 3.16 -0.87 23.10
N ALA A 125 2.53 0.27 23.37
CA ALA A 125 2.20 0.70 24.75
C ALA A 125 0.98 -0.03 25.32
N MET A 126 0.12 -0.62 24.48
CA MET A 126 -1.01 -1.43 24.95
C MET A 126 -0.52 -2.74 25.59
N PRO A 127 -1.07 -3.10 26.75
CA PRO A 127 -0.73 -4.39 27.36
C PRO A 127 -1.12 -5.52 26.40
N HIS A 128 -0.13 -6.29 26.04
CA HIS A 128 -0.32 -7.46 25.19
C HIS A 128 -1.09 -8.51 26.00
N PHE A 129 -2.34 -8.72 25.68
CA PHE A 129 -3.08 -9.87 26.16
C PHE A 129 -2.56 -11.12 25.44
N GLU A 130 -1.41 -11.62 25.86
CA GLU A 130 -0.82 -12.87 25.37
C GLU A 130 -1.73 -14.08 25.59
N ALA A 131 -2.64 -13.97 26.55
CA ALA A 131 -3.58 -15.05 26.88
C ALA A 131 -4.54 -15.44 25.74
N LEU A 132 -4.71 -14.60 24.72
CA LEU A 132 -5.59 -14.89 23.58
C LEU A 132 -4.84 -15.40 22.34
N ARG A 133 -3.53 -15.51 22.42
CA ARG A 133 -2.69 -16.04 21.35
C ARG A 133 -2.30 -17.49 21.53
N ASP A 134 -2.96 -18.19 22.42
CA ASP A 134 -2.80 -19.64 22.44
C ASP A 134 -3.25 -20.17 21.08
N GLY A 135 -2.24 -20.52 20.30
CA GLY A 135 -2.44 -21.17 19.04
C GLY A 135 -3.34 -22.39 19.21
N LYS A 136 -3.55 -23.08 18.13
CA LYS A 136 -4.31 -24.33 18.06
C LYS A 136 -4.14 -25.16 19.34
N PRO A 137 -5.21 -25.43 20.10
CA PRO A 137 -5.12 -26.11 21.39
C PRO A 137 -4.36 -27.43 21.27
N SER A 138 -3.54 -27.73 22.29
CA SER A 138 -2.76 -28.96 22.32
C SER A 138 -3.67 -30.19 22.26
N LYS A 139 -3.14 -31.33 21.88
CA LYS A 139 -3.90 -32.61 21.90
C LYS A 139 -4.56 -32.90 23.27
N ARG A 140 -3.89 -32.47 24.34
CA ARG A 140 -4.40 -32.61 25.70
C ARG A 140 -5.60 -31.70 25.95
N ASP A 141 -5.53 -30.46 25.48
CA ASP A 141 -6.59 -29.49 25.68
C ASP A 141 -7.81 -29.81 24.79
N ARG A 142 -7.60 -30.35 23.59
CA ARG A 142 -8.70 -30.87 22.77
C ARG A 142 -9.46 -31.98 23.46
N ARG A 143 -8.77 -32.94 24.07
CA ARG A 143 -9.41 -34.03 24.81
C ARG A 143 -10.21 -33.52 26.02
N LYS A 144 -9.75 -32.43 26.66
CA LYS A 144 -10.50 -31.79 27.75
C LYS A 144 -11.76 -31.12 27.23
N ILE A 145 -11.64 -30.40 26.11
CA ILE A 145 -12.75 -29.72 25.46
C ILE A 145 -13.79 -30.71 24.98
N ASP A 146 -13.35 -31.84 24.38
CA ASP A 146 -14.25 -32.91 23.91
C ASP A 146 -15.01 -33.56 25.05
N ARG A 147 -14.36 -33.80 26.17
CA ARG A 147 -15.02 -34.32 27.41
C ARG A 147 -16.06 -33.31 27.93
N PHE A 148 -15.73 -32.03 27.90
CA PHE A 148 -16.63 -30.98 28.37
C PHE A 148 -17.85 -30.81 27.46
N ARG A 149 -17.70 -31.08 26.18
CA ARG A 149 -18.78 -31.09 25.19
C ARG A 149 -19.59 -32.37 25.13
N GLY A 150 -19.29 -33.35 26.00
CA GLY A 150 -20.00 -34.64 26.03
C GLY A 150 -19.78 -35.51 24.77
N ARG A 151 -18.76 -35.22 23.99
CA ARG A 151 -18.33 -36.08 22.88
C ARG A 151 -17.23 -37.02 23.40
N VAL A 152 -17.64 -38.22 23.64
CA VAL A 152 -16.70 -39.31 23.97
C VAL A 152 -16.30 -40.00 22.68
#